data_0105a39785611f9e5f0bb1f54593249c
#
_entry.id   0105a39785611f9e5f0bb1f54593249c
#
_cell.length_a   1.000
_cell.length_b   1.000
_cell.length_c   1.000
_cell.angle_alpha   90.00
_cell.angle_beta   90.00
_cell.angle_gamma   90.00
#
_symmetry.space_group_name_H-M   'P 1'
#
loop_
_entity.id
_entity.type
_entity.pdbx_description
1 polymer ?
#
loop_
_entity_poly.entity_id
_entity_poly.type
_entity_poly.pdbx_seq_one_letter_code
_entity_poly.pdbx_strand_id
1 'polypeptide(L)'
;MLDAAGEAGAAIVSALLASGRPVIAAAASAHALAELPTPPPGAPDLLRVQGSTHTETAGAALANAVRLLRRPPGAVVALLGGELMPGRLLDQDTRFLREALDAGVFPHLVAARHLLPLLSESPFASHYLVVGGPAADMPWAGYGHASVASAALRMFSRALREETLGTPVRVQQLSVCAPLRTRQRGNAACPDWPEPSELGLQVVELLASPGTEPVVRFDRRQALSRSSPSPDLQSENSP
;
A
#
# COMPACT_ATOMS: atom_id res chain seq x y z
N MET A 1 3.49 7.11 -5.26
CA MET A 1 2.77 6.76 -4.03
C MET A 1 1.38 7.38 -4.10
N LEU A 2 0.34 6.56 -4.15
CA LEU A 2 -1.07 6.99 -4.15
C LEU A 2 -1.58 7.06 -2.72
N ASP A 3 -2.43 8.04 -2.45
CA ASP A 3 -2.92 8.41 -1.12
C ASP A 3 -1.79 8.60 -0.11
N ALA A 4 -0.83 9.43 -0.50
CA ALA A 4 0.36 9.72 0.29
C ALA A 4 0.07 10.51 1.58
N ALA A 5 -1.14 11.06 1.70
CA ALA A 5 -1.61 11.76 2.88
C ALA A 5 -1.90 10.79 4.04
N GLY A 6 -1.89 11.32 5.26
CA GLY A 6 -2.07 10.50 6.46
C GLY A 6 -0.79 9.79 6.93
N GLU A 7 -0.83 9.23 8.14
CA GLU A 7 0.36 8.69 8.81
C GLU A 7 1.01 7.53 8.05
N ALA A 8 0.22 6.62 7.51
CA ALA A 8 0.73 5.47 6.76
C ALA A 8 1.38 5.89 5.44
N GLY A 9 0.71 6.77 4.68
CA GLY A 9 1.24 7.29 3.42
C GLY A 9 2.52 8.09 3.61
N ALA A 10 2.55 9.00 4.59
CA ALA A 10 3.72 9.79 4.94
C ALA A 10 4.90 8.91 5.39
N ALA A 11 4.64 7.83 6.14
CA ALA A 11 5.68 6.90 6.55
C ALA A 11 6.27 6.13 5.37
N ILE A 12 5.44 5.70 4.41
CA ILE A 12 5.93 5.06 3.18
C ILE A 12 6.77 6.05 2.36
N VAL A 13 6.30 7.29 2.18
CA VAL A 13 7.05 8.35 1.49
C VAL A 13 8.41 8.58 2.16
N SER A 14 8.44 8.72 3.49
CA SER A 14 9.67 8.91 4.25
C SER A 14 10.65 7.76 4.09
N ALA A 15 10.16 6.52 4.17
CA ALA A 15 11.01 5.33 4.01
C ALA A 15 11.58 5.23 2.58
N LEU A 16 10.79 5.53 1.55
CA LEU A 16 11.24 5.54 0.15
C LEU A 16 12.33 6.60 -0.07
N LEU A 17 12.14 7.81 0.44
CA LEU A 17 13.16 8.87 0.36
C LEU A 17 14.44 8.48 1.11
N ALA A 18 14.31 7.94 2.32
CA ALA A 18 15.47 7.46 3.10
C ALA A 18 16.23 6.33 2.41
N SER A 19 15.56 5.53 1.58
CA SER A 19 16.19 4.48 0.77
C SER A 19 16.84 4.98 -0.53
N GLY A 20 16.91 6.29 -0.74
CA GLY A 20 17.49 6.90 -1.95
C GLY A 20 16.57 6.94 -3.16
N ARG A 21 15.26 6.70 -3.00
CA ARG A 21 14.30 6.66 -4.11
C ARG A 21 13.56 7.98 -4.23
N PRO A 22 13.53 8.62 -5.41
CA PRO A 22 12.67 9.78 -5.64
C PRO A 22 11.20 9.36 -5.60
N VAL A 23 10.34 10.24 -5.07
CA VAL A 23 8.92 9.94 -4.85
C VAL A 23 8.04 10.97 -5.54
N ILE A 24 7.04 10.50 -6.29
CA ILE A 24 5.88 11.28 -6.70
C ILE A 24 4.77 10.92 -5.71
N ALA A 25 4.44 11.83 -4.81
CA ALA A 25 3.39 11.68 -3.82
C ALA A 25 2.08 12.27 -4.38
N ALA A 26 1.04 11.45 -4.46
CA ALA A 26 -0.28 11.88 -4.93
C ALA A 26 -1.31 11.73 -3.82
N ALA A 27 -2.15 12.74 -3.62
CA ALA A 27 -3.33 12.70 -2.75
C ALA A 27 -4.39 13.70 -3.24
N ALA A 28 -5.63 13.50 -2.83
CA ALA A 28 -6.75 14.36 -3.22
C ALA A 28 -6.63 15.78 -2.64
N SER A 29 -6.06 15.92 -1.43
CA SER A 29 -5.90 17.19 -0.72
C SER A 29 -4.50 17.77 -0.93
N ALA A 30 -4.43 18.98 -1.53
CA ALA A 30 -3.18 19.74 -1.63
C ALA A 30 -2.63 20.12 -0.23
N HIS A 31 -3.52 20.41 0.73
CA HIS A 31 -3.13 20.70 2.10
C HIS A 31 -2.43 19.50 2.75
N ALA A 32 -3.02 18.31 2.64
CA ALA A 32 -2.42 17.10 3.19
C ALA A 32 -1.08 16.73 2.51
N LEU A 33 -0.92 17.05 1.22
CA LEU A 33 0.37 16.91 0.54
C LEU A 33 1.42 17.90 1.05
N ALA A 34 1.01 19.11 1.45
CA ALA A 34 1.93 20.09 2.01
C ALA A 34 2.47 19.69 3.39
N GLU A 35 1.73 18.88 4.13
CA GLU A 35 2.15 18.34 5.45
C GLU A 35 3.19 17.21 5.34
N LEU A 36 3.40 16.66 4.14
CA LEU A 36 4.45 15.67 3.94
C LEU A 36 5.83 16.27 4.28
N PRO A 37 6.72 15.47 4.91
CA PRO A 37 8.02 15.96 5.33
C PRO A 37 8.81 16.53 4.15
N THR A 38 9.50 17.65 4.39
CA THR A 38 10.43 18.21 3.40
C THR A 38 11.72 17.38 3.43
N PRO A 39 12.15 16.81 2.30
CA PRO A 39 13.41 16.09 2.24
C PRO A 39 14.57 17.00 2.65
N PRO A 40 15.56 16.48 3.40
CA PRO A 40 16.76 17.26 3.72
C PRO A 40 17.59 17.54 2.47
N PRO A 41 18.50 18.53 2.50
CA PRO A 41 19.40 18.82 1.39
C PRO A 41 20.19 17.56 0.96
N GLY A 42 20.23 17.28 -0.34
CA GLY A 42 20.89 16.09 -0.90
C GLY A 42 20.06 14.80 -0.89
N ALA A 43 18.87 14.82 -0.29
CA ALA A 43 17.92 13.71 -0.40
C ALA A 43 17.29 13.64 -1.80
N PRO A 44 16.73 12.47 -2.18
CA PRO A 44 15.98 12.32 -3.42
C PRO A 44 14.78 13.27 -3.52
N ASP A 45 14.38 13.60 -4.75
CA ASP A 45 13.25 14.49 -5.00
C ASP A 45 11.92 13.95 -4.47
N LEU A 46 11.16 14.82 -3.83
CA LEU A 46 9.76 14.62 -3.50
C LEU A 46 8.89 15.55 -4.35
N LEU A 47 8.21 15.00 -5.34
CA LEU A 47 7.24 15.73 -6.16
C LEU A 47 5.84 15.49 -5.60
N ARG A 48 5.07 16.55 -5.44
CA ARG A 48 3.70 16.52 -4.91
C ARG A 48 2.71 16.78 -6.04
N VAL A 49 1.79 15.84 -6.24
CA VAL A 49 0.77 15.91 -7.30
C VAL A 49 -0.60 15.81 -6.66
N GLN A 50 -1.40 16.87 -6.74
CA GLN A 50 -2.79 16.78 -6.33
C GLN A 50 -3.56 15.93 -7.33
N GLY A 51 -4.23 14.88 -6.87
CA GLY A 51 -5.03 14.00 -7.69
C GLY A 51 -5.59 12.83 -6.89
N SER A 52 -6.57 12.15 -7.47
CA SER A 52 -7.20 10.99 -6.86
C SER A 52 -7.53 9.94 -7.91
N THR A 53 -7.96 8.78 -7.45
CA THR A 53 -8.41 7.66 -8.30
C THR A 53 -9.84 7.23 -7.98
N HIS A 54 -10.63 8.11 -7.34
CA HIS A 54 -12.02 7.81 -7.01
C HIS A 54 -12.97 7.85 -8.21
N THR A 55 -12.57 8.48 -9.31
CA THR A 55 -13.32 8.50 -10.57
C THR A 55 -12.37 8.30 -11.76
N GLU A 56 -12.90 7.80 -12.87
CA GLU A 56 -12.15 7.62 -14.13
C GLU A 56 -11.51 8.94 -14.59
N THR A 57 -12.25 10.04 -14.54
CA THR A 57 -11.75 11.37 -14.94
C THR A 57 -10.58 11.81 -14.06
N ALA A 58 -10.69 11.60 -12.74
CA ALA A 58 -9.63 11.95 -11.79
C ALA A 58 -8.39 11.07 -12.01
N GLY A 59 -8.57 9.77 -12.24
CA GLY A 59 -7.47 8.85 -12.55
C GLY A 59 -6.74 9.20 -13.84
N ALA A 60 -7.48 9.55 -14.89
CA ALA A 60 -6.90 10.03 -16.16
C ALA A 60 -6.13 11.34 -15.97
N ALA A 61 -6.68 12.29 -15.21
CA ALA A 61 -6.01 13.56 -14.90
C ALA A 61 -4.71 13.33 -14.12
N LEU A 62 -4.74 12.45 -13.11
CA LEU A 62 -3.55 12.10 -12.35
C LEU A 62 -2.46 11.46 -13.24
N ALA A 63 -2.84 10.50 -14.09
CA ALA A 63 -1.89 9.87 -15.02
C ALA A 63 -1.27 10.87 -15.97
N ASN A 64 -2.05 11.82 -16.49
CA ASN A 64 -1.55 12.90 -17.32
C ASN A 64 -0.59 13.83 -16.56
N ALA A 65 -0.92 14.19 -15.31
CA ALA A 65 -0.03 14.98 -14.47
C ALA A 65 1.31 14.26 -14.23
N VAL A 66 1.30 12.97 -13.95
CA VAL A 66 2.52 12.14 -13.79
C VAL A 66 3.32 12.10 -15.10
N ARG A 67 2.66 11.91 -16.25
CA ARG A 67 3.33 11.90 -17.58
C ARG A 67 4.03 13.22 -17.90
N LEU A 68 3.43 14.35 -17.52
CA LEU A 68 4.00 15.69 -17.73
C LEU A 68 5.28 15.93 -16.93
N LEU A 69 5.53 15.18 -15.85
CA LEU A 69 6.78 15.24 -15.10
C LEU A 69 7.96 14.67 -15.89
N ARG A 70 7.71 13.96 -17.00
CA ARG A 70 8.73 13.34 -17.87
C ARG A 70 9.71 12.43 -17.12
N ARG A 71 9.21 11.81 -16.03
CA ARG A 71 9.93 10.85 -15.20
C ARG A 71 9.06 9.61 -15.09
N PRO A 72 9.25 8.60 -15.96
CA PRO A 72 8.44 7.39 -15.91
C PRO A 72 8.61 6.71 -14.54
N PRO A 73 7.52 6.37 -13.85
CA PRO A 73 7.62 5.71 -12.57
C PRO A 73 8.14 4.28 -12.74
N GLY A 74 9.09 3.87 -11.90
CA GLY A 74 9.51 2.46 -11.81
C GLY A 74 8.62 1.63 -10.88
N ALA A 75 7.81 2.31 -10.03
CA ALA A 75 6.86 1.64 -9.18
C ALA A 75 5.65 2.53 -8.87
N VAL A 76 4.50 1.89 -8.67
CA VAL A 76 3.29 2.48 -8.06
C VAL A 76 3.02 1.75 -6.76
N VAL A 77 2.88 2.48 -5.67
CA VAL A 77 2.39 1.96 -4.38
C VAL A 77 1.01 2.54 -4.16
N ALA A 78 0.00 1.69 -4.17
CA ALA A 78 -1.40 2.06 -4.02
C ALA A 78 -1.89 1.71 -2.59
N LEU A 79 -1.93 2.70 -1.73
CA LEU A 79 -2.52 2.65 -0.38
C LEU A 79 -3.86 3.37 -0.46
N LEU A 80 -4.84 2.72 -1.08
CA LEU A 80 -6.16 3.28 -1.31
C LEU A 80 -7.19 2.57 -0.42
N GLY A 81 -8.09 3.31 0.18
CA GLY A 81 -9.11 2.73 1.03
C GLY A 81 -9.95 3.79 1.73
N GLY A 82 -11.08 3.34 2.27
CA GLY A 82 -11.95 4.15 3.10
C GLY A 82 -11.68 3.96 4.59
N GLU A 83 -12.33 4.78 5.39
CA GLU A 83 -12.34 4.62 6.84
C GLU A 83 -13.01 3.30 7.23
N LEU A 84 -12.45 2.64 8.24
CA LEU A 84 -12.97 1.38 8.75
C LEU A 84 -14.15 1.66 9.69
N MET A 85 -15.36 1.58 9.16
CA MET A 85 -16.59 1.83 9.92
C MET A 85 -17.11 0.53 10.56
N PRO A 86 -17.46 0.53 11.85
CA PRO A 86 -18.07 -0.64 12.48
C PRO A 86 -19.52 -0.83 12.02
N GLY A 87 -19.94 -2.08 11.88
CA GLY A 87 -21.30 -2.46 11.53
C GLY A 87 -21.42 -3.94 11.17
N ARG A 88 -22.42 -4.63 11.72
CA ARG A 88 -22.73 -6.01 11.33
C ARG A 88 -23.45 -6.00 9.99
N LEU A 89 -23.11 -6.94 9.11
CA LEU A 89 -23.68 -6.98 7.73
C LEU A 89 -25.20 -7.02 7.70
N LEU A 90 -25.83 -7.76 8.63
CA LEU A 90 -27.28 -7.92 8.66
C LEU A 90 -28.01 -6.78 9.33
N ASP A 91 -27.29 -5.91 10.05
CA ASP A 91 -27.89 -4.77 10.77
C ASP A 91 -27.79 -3.48 9.92
N GLN A 92 -27.05 -3.54 8.80
CA GLN A 92 -26.83 -2.40 7.89
C GLN A 92 -27.60 -2.61 6.57
N ASP A 93 -27.94 -1.51 5.97
CA ASP A 93 -28.52 -1.51 4.64
C ASP A 93 -27.44 -1.89 3.58
N THR A 94 -27.88 -2.36 2.42
CA THR A 94 -27.00 -2.80 1.33
C THR A 94 -26.10 -1.68 0.81
N ARG A 95 -26.45 -0.43 0.99
CA ARG A 95 -25.66 0.74 0.62
C ARG A 95 -24.33 0.77 1.40
N PHE A 96 -24.33 0.32 2.66
CA PHE A 96 -23.15 0.28 3.49
C PHE A 96 -22.04 -0.63 2.91
N LEU A 97 -22.41 -1.80 2.38
CA LEU A 97 -21.46 -2.68 1.68
C LEU A 97 -21.01 -2.05 0.35
N ARG A 98 -21.91 -1.42 -0.38
CA ARG A 98 -21.54 -0.74 -1.63
C ARG A 98 -20.53 0.35 -1.39
N GLU A 99 -20.74 1.20 -0.40
CA GLU A 99 -19.80 2.26 0.00
C GLU A 99 -18.42 1.70 0.38
N ALA A 100 -18.37 0.56 1.08
CA ALA A 100 -17.11 -0.10 1.40
C ALA A 100 -16.36 -0.60 0.16
N LEU A 101 -17.08 -1.11 -0.84
CA LEU A 101 -16.48 -1.53 -2.12
C LEU A 101 -16.07 -0.30 -2.95
N ASP A 102 -16.90 0.74 -2.98
CA ASP A 102 -16.63 1.99 -3.70
C ASP A 102 -15.36 2.68 -3.15
N ALA A 103 -15.14 2.63 -1.84
CA ALA A 103 -13.96 3.21 -1.22
C ALA A 103 -12.72 2.28 -1.28
N GLY A 104 -12.92 0.97 -1.16
CA GLY A 104 -11.82 0.02 -0.95
C GLY A 104 -11.35 -0.74 -2.19
N VAL A 105 -12.13 -0.76 -3.29
CA VAL A 105 -11.81 -1.55 -4.49
C VAL A 105 -11.77 -0.69 -5.75
N PHE A 106 -12.79 0.08 -6.04
CA PHE A 106 -12.88 0.83 -7.28
C PHE A 106 -11.74 1.83 -7.50
N PRO A 107 -11.23 2.56 -6.49
CA PRO A 107 -10.06 3.41 -6.68
C PRO A 107 -8.81 2.66 -7.12
N HIS A 108 -8.65 1.40 -6.71
CA HIS A 108 -7.56 0.55 -7.17
C HIS A 108 -7.71 0.15 -8.65
N LEU A 109 -8.94 -0.13 -9.11
CA LEU A 109 -9.20 -0.41 -10.52
C LEU A 109 -8.89 0.80 -11.39
N VAL A 110 -9.36 1.99 -11.00
CA VAL A 110 -9.06 3.24 -11.69
C VAL A 110 -7.55 3.52 -11.71
N ALA A 111 -6.88 3.35 -10.57
CA ALA A 111 -5.43 3.51 -10.47
C ALA A 111 -4.69 2.56 -11.42
N ALA A 112 -5.04 1.29 -11.41
CA ALA A 112 -4.42 0.28 -12.29
C ALA A 112 -4.64 0.63 -13.76
N ARG A 113 -5.87 0.94 -14.16
CA ARG A 113 -6.24 1.27 -15.54
C ARG A 113 -5.43 2.42 -16.12
N HIS A 114 -5.18 3.46 -15.31
CA HIS A 114 -4.52 4.66 -15.80
C HIS A 114 -3.01 4.69 -15.56
N LEU A 115 -2.49 3.96 -14.58
CA LEU A 115 -1.07 4.01 -14.21
C LEU A 115 -0.25 2.80 -14.67
N LEU A 116 -0.87 1.62 -14.90
CA LEU A 116 -0.13 0.49 -15.47
C LEU A 116 0.47 0.79 -16.85
N PRO A 117 -0.21 1.51 -17.77
CA PRO A 117 0.41 1.91 -19.02
C PRO A 117 1.69 2.73 -18.82
N LEU A 118 1.72 3.62 -17.81
CA LEU A 118 2.92 4.41 -17.50
C LEU A 118 4.07 3.54 -16.98
N LEU A 119 3.76 2.50 -16.21
CA LEU A 119 4.75 1.53 -15.76
C LEU A 119 5.31 0.69 -16.91
N SER A 120 4.47 0.35 -17.88
CA SER A 120 4.88 -0.41 -19.07
C SER A 120 5.75 0.40 -20.03
N GLU A 121 5.69 1.74 -19.99
CA GLU A 121 6.57 2.64 -20.72
C GLU A 121 7.99 2.72 -20.12
N SER A 122 8.20 2.20 -18.90
CA SER A 122 9.51 2.16 -18.26
C SER A 122 10.45 1.20 -19.00
N PRO A 123 11.71 1.58 -19.25
CA PRO A 123 12.70 0.69 -19.86
C PRO A 123 13.15 -0.44 -18.90
N PHE A 124 12.74 -0.39 -17.65
CA PHE A 124 13.08 -1.37 -16.61
C PHE A 124 11.85 -2.11 -16.13
N ALA A 125 12.05 -3.29 -15.54
CA ALA A 125 10.99 -3.98 -14.82
C ALA A 125 10.40 -3.07 -13.74
N SER A 126 9.08 -2.93 -13.76
CA SER A 126 8.36 -2.01 -12.89
C SER A 126 7.40 -2.76 -11.95
N HIS A 127 6.96 -2.12 -10.90
CA HIS A 127 6.19 -2.75 -9.84
C HIS A 127 4.90 -1.99 -9.52
N TYR A 128 3.77 -2.71 -9.50
CA TYR A 128 2.50 -2.21 -9.00
C TYR A 128 2.18 -2.91 -7.68
N LEU A 129 2.36 -2.19 -6.57
CA LEU A 129 2.16 -2.71 -5.22
C LEU A 129 0.83 -2.20 -4.65
N VAL A 130 -0.11 -3.11 -4.42
CA VAL A 130 -1.37 -2.84 -3.71
C VAL A 130 -1.14 -3.06 -2.22
N VAL A 131 -1.46 -2.06 -1.39
CA VAL A 131 -1.44 -2.21 0.06
C VAL A 131 -2.86 -2.48 0.54
N GLY A 132 -3.10 -3.69 1.03
CA GLY A 132 -4.41 -4.15 1.47
C GLY A 132 -4.50 -4.30 3.00
N GLY A 133 -5.72 -4.22 3.51
CA GLY A 133 -6.01 -4.34 4.94
C GLY A 133 -6.09 -5.77 5.45
N PRO A 134 -6.24 -5.92 6.78
CA PRO A 134 -6.08 -7.21 7.49
C PRO A 134 -7.27 -8.17 7.33
N ALA A 135 -8.44 -7.67 6.98
CA ALA A 135 -9.68 -8.45 7.02
C ALA A 135 -9.92 -9.35 5.79
N ALA A 136 -8.92 -9.51 4.90
CA ALA A 136 -9.07 -10.28 3.67
C ALA A 136 -8.99 -11.80 3.87
N ASP A 137 -8.30 -12.27 4.91
CA ASP A 137 -8.13 -13.71 5.21
C ASP A 137 -9.12 -14.20 6.24
N MET A 138 -9.36 -13.36 7.26
CA MET A 138 -10.25 -13.70 8.37
C MET A 138 -11.29 -12.60 8.55
N PRO A 139 -12.57 -12.94 8.53
CA PRO A 139 -13.61 -11.94 8.71
C PRO A 139 -13.57 -11.38 10.14
N TRP A 140 -13.75 -10.10 10.28
CA TRP A 140 -13.87 -9.43 11.56
C TRP A 140 -15.34 -9.25 11.94
N ALA A 141 -15.73 -9.80 13.08
CA ALA A 141 -17.06 -9.59 13.64
C ALA A 141 -17.31 -8.09 13.84
N GLY A 142 -18.44 -7.60 13.37
CA GLY A 142 -18.76 -6.16 13.37
C GLY A 142 -18.09 -5.32 12.26
N TYR A 143 -17.30 -5.93 11.38
CA TYR A 143 -16.63 -5.29 10.22
C TYR A 143 -16.77 -6.14 8.94
N GLY A 144 -17.88 -6.84 8.79
CA GLY A 144 -18.08 -7.78 7.69
C GLY A 144 -18.00 -7.13 6.30
N HIS A 145 -18.48 -5.90 6.13
CA HIS A 145 -18.37 -5.12 4.89
C HIS A 145 -16.90 -4.84 4.53
N ALA A 146 -16.07 -4.47 5.51
CA ALA A 146 -14.64 -4.27 5.30
C ALA A 146 -13.92 -5.58 4.96
N SER A 147 -14.35 -6.71 5.56
CA SER A 147 -13.82 -8.03 5.24
C SER A 147 -14.14 -8.42 3.80
N VAL A 148 -15.37 -8.18 3.33
CA VAL A 148 -15.78 -8.42 1.95
C VAL A 148 -14.99 -7.54 0.98
N ALA A 149 -14.85 -6.24 1.27
CA ALA A 149 -14.07 -5.33 0.42
C ALA A 149 -12.59 -5.73 0.37
N SER A 150 -12.00 -6.11 1.51
CA SER A 150 -10.60 -6.57 1.56
C SER A 150 -10.38 -7.88 0.78
N ALA A 151 -11.33 -8.82 0.86
CA ALA A 151 -11.28 -10.06 0.08
C ALA A 151 -11.45 -9.80 -1.43
N ALA A 152 -12.33 -8.87 -1.80
CA ALA A 152 -12.50 -8.42 -3.18
C ALA A 152 -11.22 -7.77 -3.72
N LEU A 153 -10.57 -6.89 -2.93
CA LEU A 153 -9.30 -6.27 -3.30
C LEU A 153 -8.19 -7.33 -3.49
N ARG A 154 -8.17 -8.37 -2.65
CA ARG A 154 -7.22 -9.47 -2.82
C ARG A 154 -7.43 -10.23 -4.11
N MET A 155 -8.67 -10.57 -4.43
CA MET A 155 -8.98 -11.24 -5.70
C MET A 155 -8.69 -10.33 -6.89
N PHE A 156 -9.02 -9.04 -6.80
CA PHE A 156 -8.65 -8.04 -7.80
C PHE A 156 -7.13 -8.02 -8.06
N SER A 157 -6.31 -7.98 -7.00
CA SER A 157 -4.84 -7.97 -7.14
C SER A 157 -4.31 -9.22 -7.84
N ARG A 158 -4.91 -10.38 -7.57
CA ARG A 158 -4.56 -11.65 -8.23
C ARG A 158 -4.98 -11.64 -9.71
N ALA A 159 -6.22 -11.23 -10.01
CA ALA A 159 -6.69 -11.12 -11.39
C ALA A 159 -5.82 -10.15 -12.19
N LEU A 160 -5.51 -8.99 -11.64
CA LEU A 160 -4.64 -8.01 -12.28
C LEU A 160 -3.24 -8.56 -12.57
N ARG A 161 -2.69 -9.36 -11.65
CA ARG A 161 -1.41 -10.05 -11.87
C ARG A 161 -1.49 -11.00 -13.07
N GLU A 162 -2.54 -11.83 -13.17
CA GLU A 162 -2.72 -12.76 -14.31
C GLU A 162 -2.86 -11.98 -15.63
N GLU A 163 -3.61 -10.88 -15.62
CA GLU A 163 -3.80 -10.03 -16.80
C GLU A 163 -2.52 -9.30 -17.24
N THR A 164 -1.56 -9.11 -16.33
CA THR A 164 -0.28 -8.46 -16.62
C THR A 164 0.87 -9.43 -16.90
N LEU A 165 0.60 -10.74 -16.93
CA LEU A 165 1.62 -11.73 -17.32
C LEU A 165 2.14 -11.44 -18.73
N GLY A 166 3.48 -11.53 -18.90
CA GLY A 166 4.14 -11.20 -20.16
C GLY A 166 4.43 -9.71 -20.38
N THR A 167 4.01 -8.84 -19.46
CA THR A 167 4.41 -7.42 -19.43
C THR A 167 5.61 -7.19 -18.49
N PRO A 168 6.33 -6.06 -18.62
CA PRO A 168 7.40 -5.72 -17.69
C PRO A 168 6.91 -5.32 -16.29
N VAL A 169 5.59 -5.32 -16.05
CA VAL A 169 4.99 -4.86 -14.80
C VAL A 169 4.71 -6.04 -13.87
N ARG A 170 5.30 -6.04 -12.71
CA ARG A 170 4.97 -6.98 -11.64
C ARG A 170 3.87 -6.41 -10.75
N VAL A 171 2.80 -7.15 -10.59
CA VAL A 171 1.72 -6.83 -9.65
C VAL A 171 1.86 -7.70 -8.41
N GLN A 172 1.86 -7.07 -7.22
CA GLN A 172 1.85 -7.74 -5.92
C GLN A 172 0.92 -7.03 -4.96
N GLN A 173 0.45 -7.76 -3.95
CA GLN A 173 -0.27 -7.19 -2.81
C GLN A 173 0.55 -7.37 -1.53
N LEU A 174 0.74 -6.27 -0.78
CA LEU A 174 1.15 -6.31 0.61
C LEU A 174 -0.09 -6.34 1.49
N SER A 175 -0.35 -7.46 2.14
CA SER A 175 -1.47 -7.66 3.05
C SER A 175 -1.03 -7.35 4.48
N VAL A 176 -1.46 -6.20 5.00
CA VAL A 176 -1.18 -5.80 6.38
C VAL A 176 -2.11 -6.58 7.30
N CYS A 177 -1.55 -7.45 8.17
CA CYS A 177 -2.34 -8.43 8.94
C CYS A 177 -3.01 -7.88 10.20
N ALA A 178 -2.74 -6.61 10.56
CA ALA A 178 -3.36 -5.92 11.71
C ALA A 178 -3.56 -4.44 11.38
N PRO A 179 -4.44 -3.73 12.08
CA PRO A 179 -4.50 -2.26 11.98
C PRO A 179 -3.15 -1.63 12.33
N LEU A 180 -2.87 -0.48 11.75
CA LEU A 180 -1.66 0.27 12.10
C LEU A 180 -1.86 1.04 13.42
N ARG A 181 -0.81 1.16 14.19
CA ARG A 181 -0.77 1.97 15.41
C ARG A 181 -0.52 3.43 15.04
N THR A 182 -1.59 4.15 14.71
CA THR A 182 -1.57 5.55 14.34
C THR A 182 -1.91 6.44 15.55
N ARG A 183 -1.48 7.72 15.50
CA ARG A 183 -1.83 8.70 16.54
C ARG A 183 -3.35 8.90 16.64
N GLN A 184 -4.04 8.86 15.52
CA GLN A 184 -5.51 8.98 15.47
C GLN A 184 -6.21 7.91 16.32
N ARG A 185 -5.64 6.71 16.44
CA ARG A 185 -6.19 5.63 17.26
C ARG A 185 -5.88 5.79 18.75
N GLY A 186 -4.88 6.58 19.10
CA GLY A 186 -4.54 6.89 20.50
C GLY A 186 -4.46 5.62 21.37
N ASN A 187 -5.11 5.66 22.52
CA ASN A 187 -5.12 4.57 23.48
C ASN A 187 -5.93 3.32 23.03
N ALA A 188 -6.69 3.42 21.94
CA ALA A 188 -7.39 2.27 21.35
C ALA A 188 -6.47 1.40 20.48
N ALA A 189 -5.24 1.85 20.20
CA ALA A 189 -4.28 1.07 19.45
C ALA A 189 -3.64 -0.02 20.31
N CYS A 190 -3.69 -1.26 19.85
CA CYS A 190 -3.00 -2.37 20.51
C CYS A 190 -1.47 -2.19 20.36
N PRO A 191 -0.67 -2.41 21.41
CA PRO A 191 0.79 -2.33 21.34
C PRO A 191 1.42 -3.29 20.31
N ASP A 192 0.75 -4.40 20.02
CA ASP A 192 1.20 -5.40 19.06
C ASP A 192 0.92 -5.01 17.60
N TRP A 193 0.17 -3.95 17.36
CA TRP A 193 -0.08 -3.48 16.00
C TRP A 193 1.17 -2.85 15.39
N PRO A 194 1.41 -3.06 14.09
CA PRO A 194 2.57 -2.48 13.44
C PRO A 194 2.49 -0.95 13.38
N GLU A 195 3.65 -0.33 13.46
CA GLU A 195 3.82 1.11 13.26
C GLU A 195 3.74 1.45 11.76
N PRO A 196 3.29 2.66 11.41
CA PRO A 196 3.39 3.16 10.05
C PRO A 196 4.80 3.11 9.45
N SER A 197 5.83 3.35 10.27
CA SER A 197 7.24 3.26 9.87
C SER A 197 7.67 1.85 9.47
N GLU A 198 7.19 0.83 10.18
CA GLU A 198 7.45 -0.59 9.85
C GLU A 198 6.81 -0.97 8.51
N LEU A 199 5.60 -0.45 8.22
CA LEU A 199 4.98 -0.60 6.90
C LEU A 199 5.82 0.06 5.81
N GLY A 200 6.35 1.26 6.06
CA GLY A 200 7.23 1.96 5.13
C GLY A 200 8.47 1.14 4.78
N LEU A 201 9.13 0.56 5.78
CA LEU A 201 10.30 -0.31 5.57
C LEU A 201 9.95 -1.57 4.77
N GLN A 202 8.81 -2.20 5.07
CA GLN A 202 8.35 -3.37 4.32
C GLN A 202 8.07 -3.07 2.85
N VAL A 203 7.51 -1.89 2.54
CA VAL A 203 7.33 -1.43 1.17
C VAL A 203 8.67 -1.26 0.46
N VAL A 204 9.67 -0.64 1.11
CA VAL A 204 11.01 -0.48 0.55
C VAL A 204 11.65 -1.83 0.24
N GLU A 205 11.56 -2.79 1.16
CA GLU A 205 12.08 -4.15 0.99
C GLU A 205 11.46 -4.84 -0.22
N LEU A 206 10.12 -4.81 -0.34
CA LEU A 206 9.41 -5.42 -1.46
C LEU A 206 9.75 -4.79 -2.81
N LEU A 207 9.96 -3.48 -2.85
CA LEU A 207 10.36 -2.79 -4.07
C LEU A 207 11.84 -3.03 -4.42
N ALA A 208 12.68 -3.37 -3.46
CA ALA A 208 14.09 -3.71 -3.69
C ALA A 208 14.27 -5.16 -4.13
N SER A 209 13.50 -6.07 -3.53
CA SER A 209 13.62 -7.52 -3.74
C SER A 209 12.23 -8.15 -3.86
N PRO A 210 11.52 -7.90 -4.96
CA PRO A 210 10.19 -8.45 -5.15
C PRO A 210 10.28 -9.96 -5.33
N GLY A 211 9.76 -10.71 -4.36
CA GLY A 211 9.63 -12.16 -4.43
C GLY A 211 8.64 -12.63 -5.50
N THR A 212 8.43 -13.92 -5.61
CA THR A 212 7.48 -14.53 -6.59
C THR A 212 6.04 -14.55 -6.09
N GLU A 213 5.84 -14.37 -4.79
CA GLU A 213 4.52 -14.46 -4.15
C GLU A 213 3.59 -13.32 -4.61
N PRO A 214 2.36 -13.64 -5.03
CA PRO A 214 1.39 -12.62 -5.44
C PRO A 214 0.88 -11.77 -4.27
N VAL A 215 0.85 -12.36 -3.08
CA VAL A 215 0.42 -11.71 -1.85
C VAL A 215 1.47 -11.93 -0.78
N VAL A 216 2.07 -10.85 -0.31
CA VAL A 216 3.02 -10.87 0.81
C VAL A 216 2.30 -10.42 2.07
N ARG A 217 2.39 -11.22 3.13
CA ARG A 217 1.78 -10.89 4.42
C ARG A 217 2.75 -10.07 5.25
N PHE A 218 2.27 -8.95 5.78
CA PHE A 218 2.99 -8.16 6.76
C PHE A 218 2.38 -8.36 8.13
N ASP A 219 3.05 -9.19 8.92
CA ASP A 219 2.72 -9.45 10.32
C ASP A 219 3.95 -9.09 11.17
N ARG A 220 3.78 -8.15 12.10
CA ARG A 220 4.84 -7.69 13.00
C ARG A 220 5.50 -8.84 13.77
N ARG A 221 4.73 -9.83 14.20
CA ARG A 221 5.24 -10.98 14.94
C ARG A 221 6.20 -11.83 14.10
N GLN A 222 5.90 -11.99 12.82
CA GLN A 222 6.78 -12.71 11.88
C GLN A 222 8.02 -11.89 11.51
N ALA A 223 7.90 -10.56 11.40
CA ALA A 223 9.02 -9.68 11.12
C ALA A 223 10.05 -9.72 12.27
N LEU A 224 9.59 -9.66 13.52
CA LEU A 224 10.45 -9.75 14.70
C LEU A 224 11.15 -11.10 14.83
N SER A 225 10.48 -12.21 14.46
CA SER A 225 11.09 -13.54 14.51
C SER A 225 12.18 -13.76 13.46
N ARG A 226 12.12 -13.07 12.32
CA ARG A 226 13.15 -13.13 11.27
C ARG A 226 14.40 -12.29 11.60
N SER A 227 14.27 -11.28 12.44
CA SER A 227 15.37 -10.42 12.88
C SER A 227 16.11 -10.94 14.12
N SER A 228 15.63 -11.99 14.78
CA SER A 228 16.34 -12.64 15.87
C SER A 228 17.40 -13.59 15.27
N PRO A 229 18.70 -13.42 15.57
CA PRO A 229 19.71 -14.38 15.14
C PRO A 229 19.41 -15.74 15.76
N SER A 230 19.47 -16.80 14.93
CA SER A 230 19.38 -18.17 15.42
C SER A 230 20.43 -18.37 16.52
N PRO A 231 20.09 -18.95 17.69
CA PRO A 231 21.08 -19.32 18.67
C PRO A 231 21.99 -20.37 18.01
N ASP A 232 23.26 -20.05 17.87
CA ASP A 232 24.29 -20.97 17.43
C ASP A 232 24.21 -22.25 18.26
N LEU A 233 23.86 -23.34 17.60
CA LEU A 233 24.09 -24.69 18.13
C LEU A 233 25.60 -24.89 18.23
N GLN A 234 26.17 -24.39 19.32
CA GLN A 234 27.51 -24.81 19.69
C GLN A 234 27.47 -26.31 19.96
N SER A 235 28.01 -27.04 19.03
CA SER A 235 28.35 -28.42 19.13
C SER A 235 29.26 -28.61 20.35
N GLU A 236 28.74 -29.12 21.45
CA GLU A 236 29.56 -29.79 22.47
C GLU A 236 30.03 -31.09 21.88
N ASN A 237 31.22 -31.04 21.27
CA ASN A 237 32.11 -32.18 21.16
C ASN A 237 33.09 -32.05 22.32
N SER A 238 32.99 -32.92 23.28
CA SER A 238 34.04 -33.20 24.24
C SER A 238 34.35 -34.69 24.29
N PRO A 239 35.58 -35.07 24.46
CA PRO A 239 36.23 -36.36 24.15
C PRO A 239 35.84 -37.50 25.09
#